data_78432524e5b95b802b8511f1d447f7f4
#
_entry.id   78432524e5b95b802b8511f1d447f7f4
#
_cell.length_a   1.000
_cell.length_b   1.000
_cell.length_c   1.000
_cell.angle_alpha   90.00
_cell.angle_beta   90.00
_cell.angle_gamma   90.00
#
_symmetry.space_group_name_H-M   'P 1'
#
loop_
_entity.id
_entity.type
_entity.pdbx_description
1 polymer ?
#
loop_
_entity_poly.entity_id
_entity_poly.type
_entity_poly.pdbx_seq_one_letter_code
_entity_poly.pdbx_strand_id
1 'polypeptide(L)'
;MSSSDIDRKIAVIFATDLVGYSKHMENDENATLRGLRECNKIIEAIIKKQKGRIFNTGGDSVFAEFPSAVAAVDTAVEFQKQIKARNDKDTTDVKLEYRIGVNMGDVVKEGDNLLGDGVNIAARLEALAQPGGITISKNVYDLVANKTKYEFNDLGIQKVKQNQFHAYDLLLDPSQKRKLKTQSSNTKMIAMIGGAIAAVFIGLFFSGVLDTETKLDSSNICH
;
A
#
# COMPACT_ATOMS: atom_id res chain seq x y z
N MET A 1 -30.51 22.65 6.89
CA MET A 1 -29.53 21.58 7.07
C MET A 1 -28.17 22.22 7.06
N SER A 2 -27.52 22.35 8.21
CA SER A 2 -26.16 22.89 8.33
C SER A 2 -25.21 21.93 7.61
N SER A 3 -24.47 22.39 6.59
CA SER A 3 -23.34 21.64 6.05
C SER A 3 -22.34 21.51 7.20
N SER A 4 -22.19 20.31 7.75
CA SER A 4 -21.09 20.04 8.69
C SER A 4 -19.80 20.39 7.98
N ASP A 5 -19.11 21.40 8.49
CA ASP A 5 -17.81 21.83 7.97
C ASP A 5 -16.88 20.62 8.10
N ILE A 6 -16.39 20.11 6.95
CA ILE A 6 -15.51 18.93 6.93
C ILE A 6 -14.13 19.40 7.37
N ASP A 7 -13.71 19.04 8.59
CA ASP A 7 -12.39 19.40 9.15
C ASP A 7 -11.29 18.57 8.45
N ARG A 8 -10.59 19.21 7.51
CA ARG A 8 -9.48 18.62 6.73
C ARG A 8 -8.14 19.14 7.22
N LYS A 9 -7.16 18.25 7.23
CA LYS A 9 -5.76 18.60 7.53
C LYS A 9 -4.78 17.70 6.80
N ILE A 10 -3.53 18.15 6.67
CA ILE A 10 -2.41 17.29 6.31
C ILE A 10 -1.90 16.61 7.58
N ALA A 11 -1.76 15.29 7.56
CA ALA A 11 -1.25 14.53 8.68
C ALA A 11 -0.21 13.49 8.24
N VAL A 12 0.72 13.16 9.15
CA VAL A 12 1.63 12.04 8.99
C VAL A 12 1.00 10.83 9.67
N ILE A 13 0.67 9.83 8.87
CA ILE A 13 -0.04 8.62 9.30
C ILE A 13 0.93 7.45 9.32
N PHE A 14 0.96 6.77 10.43
CA PHE A 14 1.61 5.49 10.66
C PHE A 14 0.54 4.41 10.72
N ALA A 15 0.75 3.31 9.99
CA ALA A 15 -0.10 2.13 10.00
C ALA A 15 0.77 0.91 10.25
N THR A 16 0.35 0.01 11.12
CA THR A 16 1.02 -1.29 11.32
C THR A 16 0.02 -2.40 11.51
N ASP A 17 0.41 -3.61 11.08
CA ASP A 17 -0.41 -4.81 11.12
C ASP A 17 0.46 -6.05 11.36
N LEU A 18 -0.08 -7.04 12.07
CA LEU A 18 0.62 -8.29 12.37
C LEU A 18 0.53 -9.27 11.20
N VAL A 19 1.66 -9.76 10.76
CA VAL A 19 1.72 -10.73 9.66
C VAL A 19 1.12 -12.08 10.09
N GLY A 20 0.09 -12.51 9.35
CA GLY A 20 -0.50 -13.84 9.55
C GLY A 20 -1.25 -14.01 10.88
N TYR A 21 -1.83 -12.96 11.43
CA TYR A 21 -2.58 -12.98 12.70
C TYR A 21 -3.55 -14.16 12.81
N SER A 22 -4.41 -14.38 11.83
CA SER A 22 -5.39 -15.48 11.84
C SER A 22 -4.70 -16.84 11.99
N LYS A 23 -3.59 -17.08 11.29
CA LYS A 23 -2.81 -18.31 11.39
C LYS A 23 -2.16 -18.50 12.77
N HIS A 24 -1.66 -17.42 13.36
CA HIS A 24 -1.14 -17.47 14.74
C HIS A 24 -2.25 -17.81 15.74
N MET A 25 -3.44 -17.21 15.59
CA MET A 25 -4.61 -17.51 16.42
C MET A 25 -5.07 -18.96 16.29
N GLU A 26 -5.07 -19.53 15.09
CA GLU A 26 -5.41 -20.93 14.84
C GLU A 26 -4.39 -21.90 15.48
N ASN A 27 -3.10 -21.55 15.48
CA ASN A 27 -2.05 -22.41 16.01
C ASN A 27 -1.97 -22.39 17.54
N ASP A 28 -1.96 -21.20 18.15
CA ASP A 28 -1.94 -21.01 19.63
C ASP A 28 -2.54 -19.64 19.97
N GLU A 29 -3.83 -19.61 20.23
CA GLU A 29 -4.58 -18.41 20.59
C GLU A 29 -4.01 -17.73 21.83
N ASN A 30 -3.74 -18.50 22.89
CA ASN A 30 -3.28 -17.94 24.16
C ASN A 30 -1.89 -17.32 24.07
N ALA A 31 -0.94 -17.96 23.39
CA ALA A 31 0.39 -17.41 23.19
C ALA A 31 0.33 -16.20 22.26
N THR A 32 -0.46 -16.24 21.19
CA THR A 32 -0.67 -15.13 20.26
C THR A 32 -1.23 -13.90 20.96
N LEU A 33 -2.28 -14.06 21.78
CA LEU A 33 -2.89 -12.94 22.52
C LEU A 33 -1.94 -12.36 23.59
N ARG A 34 -1.13 -13.20 24.26
CA ARG A 34 -0.09 -12.70 25.19
C ARG A 34 0.94 -11.88 24.44
N GLY A 35 1.50 -12.42 23.36
CA GLY A 35 2.48 -11.73 22.52
C GLY A 35 1.94 -10.43 21.92
N LEU A 36 0.70 -10.41 21.43
CA LEU A 36 0.05 -9.21 20.90
C LEU A 36 -0.07 -8.11 21.99
N ARG A 37 -0.47 -8.46 23.21
CA ARG A 37 -0.55 -7.50 24.32
C ARG A 37 0.81 -6.91 24.68
N GLU A 38 1.89 -7.70 24.62
CA GLU A 38 3.26 -7.23 24.82
C GLU A 38 3.68 -6.26 23.70
N CYS A 39 3.43 -6.62 22.43
CA CYS A 39 3.72 -5.77 21.29
C CYS A 39 2.93 -4.46 21.32
N ASN A 40 1.66 -4.49 21.72
CA ASN A 40 0.84 -3.29 21.89
C ASN A 40 1.41 -2.35 22.96
N LYS A 41 1.87 -2.86 24.10
CA LYS A 41 2.55 -2.04 25.12
C LYS A 41 3.83 -1.38 24.58
N ILE A 42 4.59 -2.12 23.77
CA ILE A 42 5.81 -1.59 23.13
C ILE A 42 5.46 -0.43 22.20
N ILE A 43 4.51 -0.64 21.26
CA ILE A 43 4.17 0.39 20.27
C ILE A 43 3.54 1.62 20.91
N GLU A 44 2.64 1.45 21.89
CA GLU A 44 2.03 2.54 22.63
C GLU A 44 3.06 3.43 23.34
N ALA A 45 4.04 2.79 23.99
CA ALA A 45 5.11 3.51 24.68
C ALA A 45 5.99 4.33 23.72
N ILE A 46 6.33 3.76 22.54
CA ILE A 46 7.14 4.44 21.52
C ILE A 46 6.35 5.60 20.90
N ILE A 47 5.08 5.37 20.52
CA ILE A 47 4.21 6.41 19.94
C ILE A 47 4.09 7.59 20.92
N LYS A 48 3.82 7.32 22.19
CA LYS A 48 3.73 8.36 23.24
C LYS A 48 5.04 9.12 23.39
N LYS A 49 6.19 8.46 23.41
CA LYS A 49 7.53 9.06 23.51
C LYS A 49 7.79 10.02 22.34
N GLN A 50 7.33 9.70 21.15
CA GLN A 50 7.47 10.49 19.93
C GLN A 50 6.33 11.50 19.72
N LYS A 51 5.48 11.72 20.76
CA LYS A 51 4.34 12.64 20.74
C LYS A 51 3.31 12.31 19.65
N GLY A 52 3.24 11.06 19.24
CA GLY A 52 2.20 10.55 18.37
C GLY A 52 0.91 10.28 19.12
N ARG A 53 -0.19 10.17 18.39
CA ARG A 53 -1.53 9.85 18.90
C ARG A 53 -2.10 8.66 18.13
N ILE A 54 -2.43 7.58 18.83
CA ILE A 54 -3.22 6.49 18.25
C ILE A 54 -4.64 7.00 18.05
N PHE A 55 -5.17 6.86 16.84
CA PHE A 55 -6.54 7.29 16.53
C PHE A 55 -7.46 6.14 16.13
N ASN A 56 -6.88 4.98 15.77
CA ASN A 56 -7.65 3.78 15.46
C ASN A 56 -6.85 2.52 15.79
N THR A 57 -7.55 1.49 16.27
CA THR A 57 -7.02 0.14 16.47
C THR A 57 -8.07 -0.87 15.98
N GLY A 58 -7.64 -1.89 15.26
CA GLY A 58 -8.52 -2.94 14.75
C GLY A 58 -7.86 -4.31 14.91
N GLY A 59 -8.17 -5.00 16.03
CA GLY A 59 -7.54 -6.29 16.30
C GLY A 59 -6.04 -6.18 16.51
N ASP A 60 -5.28 -6.55 15.50
CA ASP A 60 -3.82 -6.54 15.45
C ASP A 60 -3.23 -5.30 14.75
N SER A 61 -4.08 -4.45 14.17
CA SER A 61 -3.67 -3.23 13.48
C SER A 61 -3.67 -2.02 14.40
N VAL A 62 -2.69 -1.11 14.23
CA VAL A 62 -2.61 0.17 14.93
C VAL A 62 -2.40 1.29 13.92
N PHE A 63 -3.22 2.34 14.02
CA PHE A 63 -3.08 3.57 13.27
C PHE A 63 -2.79 4.75 14.20
N ALA A 64 -1.74 5.50 13.88
CA ALA A 64 -1.34 6.68 14.65
C ALA A 64 -1.02 7.87 13.76
N GLU A 65 -1.25 9.09 14.26
CA GLU A 65 -0.75 10.32 13.66
C GLU A 65 0.46 10.85 14.42
N PHE A 66 1.36 11.53 13.70
CA PHE A 66 2.57 12.08 14.25
C PHE A 66 2.75 13.56 13.89
N PRO A 67 3.42 14.33 14.73
CA PRO A 67 3.70 15.76 14.48
C PRO A 67 4.72 15.97 13.33
N SER A 68 5.50 14.94 12.97
CA SER A 68 6.49 15.03 11.89
C SER A 68 6.76 13.66 11.25
N ALA A 69 7.21 13.68 9.99
CA ALA A 69 7.62 12.48 9.27
C ALA A 69 8.81 11.77 9.93
N VAL A 70 9.75 12.54 10.49
CA VAL A 70 10.91 11.97 11.20
C VAL A 70 10.45 11.21 12.45
N ALA A 71 9.55 11.78 13.26
CA ALA A 71 9.03 11.10 14.46
C ALA A 71 8.30 9.79 14.10
N ALA A 72 7.52 9.77 13.01
CA ALA A 72 6.83 8.57 12.54
C ALA A 72 7.81 7.48 12.08
N VAL A 73 8.83 7.86 11.31
CA VAL A 73 9.86 6.94 10.80
C VAL A 73 10.74 6.41 11.94
N ASP A 74 11.16 7.25 12.87
CA ASP A 74 11.91 6.81 14.05
C ASP A 74 11.10 5.85 14.92
N THR A 75 9.78 6.08 15.05
CA THR A 75 8.85 5.15 15.71
C THR A 75 8.83 3.80 14.99
N ALA A 76 8.74 3.81 13.66
CA ALA A 76 8.70 2.58 12.87
C ALA A 76 9.99 1.75 13.04
N VAL A 77 11.15 2.40 12.97
CA VAL A 77 12.46 1.75 13.14
C VAL A 77 12.62 1.20 14.55
N GLU A 78 12.29 1.99 15.56
CA GLU A 78 12.42 1.58 16.96
C GLU A 78 11.47 0.42 17.29
N PHE A 79 10.24 0.45 16.78
CA PHE A 79 9.28 -0.63 16.97
C PHE A 79 9.79 -1.94 16.35
N GLN A 80 10.23 -1.95 15.09
CA GLN A 80 10.77 -3.15 14.46
C GLN A 80 11.98 -3.73 15.21
N LYS A 81 12.88 -2.87 15.70
CA LYS A 81 14.02 -3.30 16.53
C LYS A 81 13.57 -3.95 17.83
N GLN A 82 12.59 -3.37 18.53
CA GLN A 82 12.09 -3.93 19.78
C GLN A 82 11.31 -5.22 19.58
N ILE A 83 10.53 -5.33 18.49
CA ILE A 83 9.83 -6.58 18.14
C ILE A 83 10.86 -7.68 17.84
N LYS A 84 11.90 -7.38 17.06
CA LYS A 84 12.98 -8.34 16.81
C LYS A 84 13.65 -8.78 18.12
N ALA A 85 14.01 -7.85 18.99
CA ALA A 85 14.63 -8.14 20.28
C ALA A 85 13.71 -8.96 21.22
N ARG A 86 12.39 -8.71 21.18
CA ARG A 86 11.37 -9.48 21.88
C ARG A 86 11.33 -10.91 21.33
N ASN A 87 11.25 -11.08 20.03
CA ASN A 87 11.22 -12.37 19.38
C ASN A 87 12.48 -13.21 19.63
N ASP A 88 13.66 -12.56 19.68
CA ASP A 88 14.93 -13.23 19.97
C ASP A 88 14.98 -13.78 21.43
N LYS A 89 14.27 -13.15 22.36
CA LYS A 89 14.17 -13.57 23.78
C LYS A 89 13.02 -14.53 24.05
N ASP A 90 12.03 -14.59 23.18
CA ASP A 90 10.86 -15.43 23.35
C ASP A 90 11.23 -16.90 23.12
N THR A 91 10.96 -17.73 24.10
CA THR A 91 11.20 -19.19 24.06
C THR A 91 10.03 -19.96 23.43
N THR A 92 8.92 -19.28 23.13
CA THR A 92 7.79 -19.88 22.41
C THR A 92 8.05 -19.91 20.91
N ASP A 93 7.34 -20.77 20.18
CA ASP A 93 7.41 -20.83 18.72
C ASP A 93 6.65 -19.68 18.02
N VAL A 94 5.96 -18.81 18.80
CA VAL A 94 5.17 -17.71 18.28
C VAL A 94 6.05 -16.46 18.08
N LYS A 95 6.63 -16.33 16.90
CA LYS A 95 7.37 -15.12 16.49
C LYS A 95 6.41 -14.18 15.77
N LEU A 96 6.18 -13.00 16.34
CA LEU A 96 5.28 -12.00 15.80
C LEU A 96 6.09 -11.02 14.92
N GLU A 97 5.71 -10.87 13.67
CA GLU A 97 6.31 -9.94 12.72
C GLU A 97 5.28 -8.91 12.28
N TYR A 98 5.71 -7.67 12.20
CA TYR A 98 4.83 -6.57 11.80
C TYR A 98 5.26 -5.97 10.47
N ARG A 99 4.28 -5.51 9.69
CA ARG A 99 4.50 -4.63 8.54
C ARG A 99 4.16 -3.21 8.96
N ILE A 100 4.88 -2.24 8.42
CA ILE A 100 4.65 -0.83 8.73
C ILE A 100 4.57 -0.01 7.45
N GLY A 101 3.54 0.84 7.35
CA GLY A 101 3.38 1.86 6.32
C GLY A 101 3.38 3.26 6.92
N VAL A 102 4.12 4.20 6.32
CA VAL A 102 4.09 5.61 6.73
C VAL A 102 3.78 6.50 5.54
N ASN A 103 2.76 7.33 5.67
CA ASN A 103 2.34 8.29 4.65
C ASN A 103 2.13 9.69 5.22
N MET A 104 2.29 10.71 4.39
CA MET A 104 1.84 12.06 4.67
C MET A 104 0.86 12.49 3.59
N GLY A 105 -0.35 12.86 4.00
CA GLY A 105 -1.41 13.24 3.06
C GLY A 105 -2.61 13.89 3.72
N ASP A 106 -3.60 14.23 2.89
CA ASP A 106 -4.85 14.83 3.32
C ASP A 106 -5.73 13.82 4.07
N VAL A 107 -6.29 14.26 5.19
CA VAL A 107 -7.19 13.48 6.02
C VAL A 107 -8.37 14.32 6.48
N VAL A 108 -9.47 13.66 6.76
CA VAL A 108 -10.68 14.23 7.38
C VAL A 108 -10.71 13.79 8.82
N LYS A 109 -10.94 14.73 9.73
CA LYS A 109 -11.14 14.43 11.15
C LYS A 109 -12.63 14.14 11.41
N GLU A 110 -12.89 13.01 12.03
CA GLU A 110 -14.22 12.61 12.48
C GLU A 110 -14.15 12.17 13.95
N GLY A 111 -14.52 13.09 14.85
CA GLY A 111 -14.29 12.91 16.29
C GLY A 111 -12.79 12.77 16.59
N ASP A 112 -12.41 11.66 17.23
CA ASP A 112 -11.00 11.31 17.48
C ASP A 112 -10.34 10.52 16.36
N ASN A 113 -11.10 10.11 15.34
CA ASN A 113 -10.62 9.32 14.22
C ASN A 113 -10.14 10.20 13.07
N LEU A 114 -9.33 9.61 12.17
CA LEU A 114 -8.91 10.21 10.92
C LEU A 114 -9.30 9.28 9.77
N LEU A 115 -9.86 9.85 8.72
CA LEU A 115 -10.32 9.15 7.53
C LEU A 115 -9.73 9.79 6.27
N GLY A 116 -9.87 9.14 5.14
CA GLY A 116 -9.50 9.69 3.82
C GLY A 116 -8.31 9.01 3.17
N ASP A 117 -7.87 9.60 2.04
CA ASP A 117 -6.84 9.01 1.19
C ASP A 117 -5.49 8.90 1.91
N GLY A 118 -5.15 9.85 2.80
CA GLY A 118 -3.93 9.81 3.58
C GLY A 118 -3.81 8.55 4.42
N VAL A 119 -4.90 8.13 5.09
CA VAL A 119 -4.98 6.90 5.89
C VAL A 119 -4.97 5.67 4.99
N ASN A 120 -5.75 5.68 3.90
CA ASN A 120 -5.84 4.57 2.96
C ASN A 120 -4.49 4.25 2.30
N ILE A 121 -3.70 5.28 1.96
CA ILE A 121 -2.35 5.11 1.39
C ILE A 121 -1.41 4.53 2.45
N ALA A 122 -1.46 4.97 3.72
CA ALA A 122 -0.66 4.39 4.79
C ALA A 122 -0.93 2.88 4.97
N ALA A 123 -2.21 2.47 4.98
CA ALA A 123 -2.60 1.06 5.03
C ALA A 123 -2.09 0.25 3.81
N ARG A 124 -2.07 0.86 2.61
CA ARG A 124 -1.55 0.20 1.40
C ARG A 124 -0.03 0.07 1.41
N LEU A 125 0.68 1.06 1.96
CA LEU A 125 2.12 0.98 2.16
C LEU A 125 2.47 -0.09 3.18
N GLU A 126 1.68 -0.20 4.27
CA GLU A 126 1.80 -1.30 5.23
C GLU A 126 1.64 -2.65 4.53
N ALA A 127 0.56 -2.86 3.78
CA ALA A 127 0.31 -4.10 3.05
C ALA A 127 1.40 -4.43 2.00
N LEU A 128 2.09 -3.41 1.46
CA LEU A 128 3.21 -3.54 0.53
C LEU A 128 4.51 -3.93 1.24
N ALA A 129 4.66 -3.59 2.52
CA ALA A 129 5.86 -3.87 3.29
C ALA A 129 6.13 -5.37 3.42
N GLN A 130 7.41 -5.75 3.50
CA GLN A 130 7.79 -7.11 3.86
C GLN A 130 7.54 -7.38 5.34
N PRO A 131 7.38 -8.65 5.76
CA PRO A 131 7.41 -9.00 7.19
C PRO A 131 8.65 -8.41 7.87
N GLY A 132 8.47 -7.73 9.01
CA GLY A 132 9.55 -7.00 9.67
C GLY A 132 10.01 -5.73 8.95
N GLY A 133 9.36 -5.32 7.86
CA GLY A 133 9.76 -4.20 7.02
C GLY A 133 8.97 -2.92 7.27
N ILE A 134 9.44 -1.83 6.64
CA ILE A 134 8.86 -0.50 6.70
C ILE A 134 8.81 0.06 5.27
N THR A 135 7.62 0.44 4.82
CA THR A 135 7.44 1.09 3.51
C THR A 135 6.85 2.49 3.68
N ILE A 136 7.43 3.47 3.02
CA ILE A 136 7.04 4.88 3.16
C ILE A 136 6.64 5.48 1.81
N SER A 137 5.78 6.50 1.83
CA SER A 137 5.46 7.27 0.63
C SER A 137 6.60 8.22 0.24
N LYS A 138 6.58 8.66 -1.04
CA LYS A 138 7.53 9.69 -1.52
C LYS A 138 7.46 10.97 -0.69
N ASN A 139 6.28 11.42 -0.29
CA ASN A 139 6.11 12.61 0.53
C ASN A 139 6.86 12.50 1.87
N VAL A 140 6.83 11.31 2.48
CA VAL A 140 7.60 11.03 3.71
C VAL A 140 9.08 10.94 3.39
N TYR A 141 9.47 10.23 2.33
CA TYR A 141 10.86 10.10 1.89
C TYR A 141 11.54 11.47 1.71
N ASP A 142 10.89 12.39 0.98
CA ASP A 142 11.44 13.73 0.70
C ASP A 142 11.69 14.54 1.99
N LEU A 143 10.92 14.27 3.04
CA LEU A 143 11.07 14.94 4.34
C LEU A 143 12.17 14.34 5.24
N VAL A 144 12.46 13.04 5.08
CA VAL A 144 13.34 12.31 6.02
C VAL A 144 14.70 11.96 5.44
N ALA A 145 14.85 11.81 4.12
CA ALA A 145 16.06 11.31 3.47
C ALA A 145 17.32 12.10 3.84
N ASN A 146 17.22 13.42 3.91
CA ASN A 146 18.34 14.31 4.26
C ASN A 146 18.44 14.65 5.77
N LYS A 147 17.53 14.12 6.59
CA LYS A 147 17.46 14.39 8.04
C LYS A 147 17.78 13.18 8.89
N THR A 148 17.86 12.01 8.27
CA THR A 148 18.13 10.75 8.94
C THR A 148 19.30 10.04 8.27
N LYS A 149 19.86 9.03 8.96
CA LYS A 149 20.94 8.18 8.41
C LYS A 149 20.41 6.85 7.88
N TYR A 150 19.10 6.75 7.67
CA TYR A 150 18.48 5.53 7.15
C TYR A 150 18.76 5.38 5.66
N GLU A 151 18.89 4.15 5.22
CA GLU A 151 18.99 3.80 3.81
C GLU A 151 17.61 3.45 3.26
N PHE A 152 17.39 3.77 1.99
CA PHE A 152 16.10 3.56 1.33
C PHE A 152 16.28 2.80 0.02
N ASN A 153 15.31 1.98 -0.30
CA ASN A 153 15.19 1.29 -1.58
C ASN A 153 13.97 1.83 -2.33
N ASP A 154 14.22 2.44 -3.49
CA ASP A 154 13.16 2.95 -4.35
C ASP A 154 12.39 1.78 -4.99
N LEU A 155 11.10 1.69 -4.70
CA LEU A 155 10.20 0.70 -5.27
C LEU A 155 9.47 1.22 -6.52
N GLY A 156 9.68 2.50 -6.86
CA GLY A 156 8.99 3.15 -7.97
C GLY A 156 7.51 3.40 -7.70
N ILE A 157 6.78 3.66 -8.79
CA ILE A 157 5.35 3.92 -8.73
C ILE A 157 4.60 2.61 -8.53
N GLN A 158 3.80 2.57 -7.47
CA GLN A 158 2.92 1.45 -7.12
C GLN A 158 1.48 1.81 -7.48
N LYS A 159 0.79 0.86 -8.12
CA LYS A 159 -0.62 0.98 -8.45
C LYS A 159 -1.41 -0.04 -7.66
N VAL A 160 -2.18 0.44 -6.68
CA VAL A 160 -3.02 -0.42 -5.83
C VAL A 160 -4.47 0.03 -5.94
N LYS A 161 -5.34 -0.80 -6.52
CA LYS A 161 -6.73 -0.46 -6.85
C LYS A 161 -6.76 0.80 -7.74
N GLN A 162 -7.41 1.87 -7.28
CA GLN A 162 -7.55 3.14 -8.02
C GLN A 162 -6.47 4.17 -7.68
N ASN A 163 -5.61 3.91 -6.69
CA ASN A 163 -4.59 4.84 -6.24
C ASN A 163 -3.23 4.49 -6.83
N GLN A 164 -2.50 5.54 -7.17
CA GLN A 164 -1.11 5.46 -7.64
C GLN A 164 -0.24 6.31 -6.71
N PHE A 165 0.82 5.73 -6.19
CA PHE A 165 1.76 6.40 -5.29
C PHE A 165 3.17 5.86 -5.48
N HIS A 166 4.18 6.70 -5.26
CA HIS A 166 5.58 6.30 -5.26
C HIS A 166 5.97 5.84 -3.85
N ALA A 167 6.57 4.66 -3.74
CA ALA A 167 6.92 4.01 -2.48
C ALA A 167 8.41 3.75 -2.35
N TYR A 168 8.89 3.74 -1.11
CA TYR A 168 10.26 3.42 -0.73
C TYR A 168 10.24 2.44 0.44
N ASP A 169 11.05 1.37 0.40
CA ASP A 169 11.35 0.61 1.62
C ASP A 169 12.45 1.34 2.40
N LEU A 170 12.27 1.44 3.71
CA LEU A 170 13.34 1.80 4.63
C LEU A 170 14.09 0.53 5.00
N LEU A 171 15.40 0.50 4.78
CA LEU A 171 16.23 -0.67 5.03
C LEU A 171 16.74 -0.66 6.47
N LEU A 172 16.31 -1.64 7.27
CA LEU A 172 16.86 -1.92 8.59
C LEU A 172 18.18 -2.70 8.48
N ASP A 173 18.31 -3.43 7.37
CA ASP A 173 19.49 -4.18 6.95
C ASP A 173 19.65 -4.07 5.43
N PRO A 174 20.87 -3.83 4.88
CA PRO A 174 21.08 -3.73 3.43
C PRO A 174 20.63 -4.97 2.63
N SER A 175 20.59 -6.15 3.25
CA SER A 175 20.10 -7.39 2.62
C SER A 175 18.61 -7.37 2.29
N GLN A 176 17.83 -6.49 2.92
CA GLN A 176 16.39 -6.34 2.67
C GLN A 176 16.07 -5.66 1.33
N LYS A 177 17.07 -5.22 0.58
CA LYS A 177 16.86 -4.57 -0.72
C LYS A 177 16.22 -5.51 -1.72
N ARG A 178 15.00 -5.19 -2.15
CA ARG A 178 14.22 -5.97 -3.12
C ARG A 178 13.96 -5.18 -4.40
N LYS A 179 13.78 -5.92 -5.50
CA LYS A 179 13.18 -5.37 -6.73
C LYS A 179 11.74 -5.85 -6.80
N LEU A 180 10.78 -4.94 -6.82
CA LEU A 180 9.42 -5.32 -7.20
C LEU A 180 9.42 -5.61 -8.70
N LYS A 181 8.78 -6.72 -9.10
CA LYS A 181 8.47 -6.95 -10.51
C LYS A 181 7.51 -5.83 -10.91
N THR A 182 7.99 -4.86 -11.67
CA THR A 182 7.13 -3.91 -12.35
C THR A 182 6.13 -4.74 -13.14
N GLN A 183 4.83 -4.60 -12.90
CA GLN A 183 3.82 -5.19 -13.79
C GLN A 183 4.05 -4.53 -15.16
N SER A 184 4.80 -5.22 -16.01
CA SER A 184 4.91 -4.89 -17.43
C SER A 184 3.48 -4.87 -17.95
N SER A 185 2.98 -3.70 -18.30
CA SER A 185 1.70 -3.59 -19.01
C SER A 185 1.81 -4.51 -20.23
N ASN A 186 0.83 -5.38 -20.43
CA ASN A 186 0.75 -6.31 -21.55
C ASN A 186 0.56 -5.60 -22.90
N THR A 187 1.24 -4.50 -23.13
CA THR A 187 1.23 -3.74 -24.40
C THR A 187 1.72 -4.60 -25.56
N LYS A 188 2.58 -5.58 -25.30
CA LYS A 188 3.02 -6.53 -26.33
C LYS A 188 1.93 -7.52 -26.75
N MET A 189 1.01 -7.90 -25.84
CA MET A 189 -0.09 -8.81 -26.16
C MET A 189 -1.18 -8.12 -26.98
N ILE A 190 -1.44 -6.82 -26.70
CA ILE A 190 -2.40 -6.03 -27.47
C ILE A 190 -1.87 -5.78 -28.89
N ALA A 191 -0.56 -5.54 -29.07
CA ALA A 191 0.04 -5.39 -30.40
C ALA A 191 0.01 -6.69 -31.22
N MET A 192 0.14 -7.87 -30.59
CA MET A 192 0.03 -9.15 -31.31
C MET A 192 -1.41 -9.46 -31.72
N ILE A 193 -2.40 -9.16 -30.87
CA ILE A 193 -3.82 -9.36 -31.21
C ILE A 193 -4.26 -8.38 -32.31
N GLY A 194 -3.86 -7.10 -32.22
CA GLY A 194 -4.12 -6.12 -33.26
C GLY A 194 -3.51 -6.47 -34.63
N GLY A 195 -2.28 -7.01 -34.62
CA GLY A 195 -1.59 -7.48 -35.84
C GLY A 195 -2.28 -8.70 -36.48
N ALA A 196 -2.77 -9.66 -35.67
CA ALA A 196 -3.49 -10.83 -36.18
C ALA A 196 -4.86 -10.45 -36.79
N ILE A 197 -5.59 -9.50 -36.17
CA ILE A 197 -6.88 -9.02 -36.72
C ILE A 197 -6.66 -8.26 -38.04
N ALA A 198 -5.63 -7.42 -38.13
CA ALA A 198 -5.30 -6.70 -39.36
C ALA A 198 -4.91 -7.68 -40.52
N ALA A 199 -4.14 -8.73 -40.22
CA ALA A 199 -3.77 -9.74 -41.22
C ALA A 199 -4.98 -10.54 -41.73
N VAL A 200 -5.96 -10.84 -40.87
CA VAL A 200 -7.23 -11.52 -41.28
C VAL A 200 -8.06 -10.62 -42.17
N PHE A 201 -8.18 -9.32 -41.86
CA PHE A 201 -8.92 -8.37 -42.70
C PHE A 201 -8.26 -8.15 -44.06
N ILE A 202 -6.93 -8.06 -44.13
CA ILE A 202 -6.20 -7.96 -45.39
C ILE A 202 -6.35 -9.26 -46.20
N GLY A 203 -6.29 -10.45 -45.57
CA GLY A 203 -6.51 -11.73 -46.24
C GLY A 203 -7.91 -11.87 -46.82
N LEU A 204 -8.95 -11.40 -46.11
CA LEU A 204 -10.35 -11.43 -46.61
C LEU A 204 -10.59 -10.42 -47.74
N PHE A 205 -9.91 -9.28 -47.71
CA PHE A 205 -9.98 -8.28 -48.79
C PHE A 205 -9.34 -8.79 -50.09
N PHE A 206 -8.21 -9.48 -50.01
CA PHE A 206 -7.54 -10.07 -51.20
C PHE A 206 -8.18 -11.38 -51.69
N SER A 207 -9.01 -12.07 -50.86
CA SER A 207 -9.72 -13.29 -51.26
C SER A 207 -11.07 -13.03 -51.94
N GLY A 208 -11.45 -11.77 -52.13
CA GLY A 208 -12.69 -11.43 -52.87
C GLY A 208 -14.01 -11.74 -52.12
N VAL A 209 -13.95 -12.06 -50.83
CA VAL A 209 -15.14 -12.40 -50.03
C VAL A 209 -16.01 -11.20 -49.64
N LEU A 210 -15.52 -9.97 -49.89
CA LEU A 210 -16.21 -8.71 -49.54
C LEU A 210 -16.72 -7.91 -50.75
N ASP A 211 -16.94 -8.56 -51.91
CA ASP A 211 -17.66 -7.91 -53.03
C ASP A 211 -19.15 -7.90 -52.72
N THR A 212 -19.62 -6.84 -52.11
CA THR A 212 -21.05 -6.52 -52.00
C THR A 212 -21.44 -5.68 -53.22
N GLU A 213 -21.97 -6.34 -54.24
CA GLU A 213 -22.75 -5.65 -55.32
C GLU A 213 -23.98 -4.96 -54.72
N THR A 214 -23.92 -3.64 -54.60
CA THR A 214 -25.11 -2.83 -54.46
C THR A 214 -25.75 -2.62 -55.82
N LYS A 215 -26.64 -3.52 -56.24
CA LYS A 215 -27.59 -3.22 -57.33
C LYS A 215 -28.64 -2.27 -56.81
N LEU A 216 -28.54 -1.01 -57.20
CA LEU A 216 -29.64 -0.05 -57.16
C LEU A 216 -30.61 -0.40 -58.31
N ASP A 217 -31.74 -1.00 -57.95
CA ASP A 217 -32.87 -1.20 -58.87
C ASP A 217 -33.64 0.11 -58.97
N SER A 218 -33.47 0.75 -60.12
CA SER A 218 -34.22 1.96 -60.51
C SER A 218 -35.36 1.52 -61.43
N SER A 219 -36.49 1.11 -60.87
CA SER A 219 -37.76 1.04 -61.63
C SER A 219 -38.95 1.08 -60.65
N ASN A 220 -39.55 2.24 -60.51
CA ASN A 220 -41.01 2.44 -60.62
C ASN A 220 -41.38 3.86 -60.20
N ILE A 221 -41.36 4.74 -61.20
CA ILE A 221 -42.20 5.92 -61.23
C ILE A 221 -43.26 5.59 -62.30
N CYS A 222 -44.54 5.48 -61.90
CA CYS A 222 -45.73 5.91 -62.62
C CYS A 222 -47.00 5.36 -61.94
N HIS A 223 -47.79 6.18 -61.46
CA HIS A 223 -49.21 6.51 -61.39
C HIS A 223 -49.64 7.01 -60.05
#